data_7f7d936b8334646fd57d4b0a7966d514
#
_entry.id   7f7d936b8334646fd57d4b0a7966d514
#
_cell.length_a   1.000
_cell.length_b   1.000
_cell.length_c   1.000
_cell.angle_alpha   90.00
_cell.angle_beta   90.00
_cell.angle_gamma   90.00
#
_symmetry.space_group_name_H-M   'P 1'
#
loop_
_entity.id
_entity.type
_entity.pdbx_description
1 polymer ?
#
loop_
_entity_poly.entity_id
_entity_poly.type
_entity_poly.pdbx_seq_one_letter_code
_entity_poly.pdbx_strand_id
1 'polypeptide(L)'
;MKTLFMSHLLRQFVLAASVACLLVSSAIAAEKFSVDADHSKVGFSVTLIGVTEVEGRFSDFSGTIMYDEADLTKSSVTAIIKSASINTGSSFRDKDLKAAPFFDADKFPTIRFQSTAIHKQGNDYVMTGLLTIRDVSKEIQAPLVWRQHKMNDPWKNSRIAFDSHLKLNRKDFGVTGPKFWNEGIADTIDIDLRITAEIPNFDLWGFPAPEGKKSIGALVYETTQKEGLDAALKQYKEAKQNQPDAFLFAPGQLNVVGHKLLQHGKIKEALEFFKLNVESYPDKATVYDSLGDAYLANGDKEQATKNFKKSLELDGSNASAIESLRSLGTG
;
A
#
# COMPACT_ATOMS: atom_id res chain seq x y z
N MET A 1 11.02 -48.32 56.10
CA MET A 1 11.80 -47.10 55.82
C MET A 1 12.21 -46.95 54.34
N LYS A 2 11.59 -47.71 53.40
CA LYS A 2 11.88 -47.63 51.93
C LYS A 2 10.77 -47.06 51.10
N THR A 3 9.63 -46.71 51.67
CA THR A 3 8.44 -46.18 50.93
C THR A 3 8.23 -44.65 50.98
N LEU A 4 9.02 -43.91 51.77
CA LEU A 4 8.94 -42.44 51.83
C LEU A 4 9.89 -41.73 50.89
N PHE A 5 10.89 -42.39 50.35
CA PHE A 5 11.89 -41.75 49.45
C PHE A 5 11.42 -41.67 47.98
N MET A 6 10.45 -42.46 47.59
CA MET A 6 9.98 -42.51 46.20
C MET A 6 8.90 -41.47 45.88
N SER A 7 8.26 -40.86 46.89
CA SER A 7 7.22 -39.82 46.69
C SER A 7 7.80 -38.42 46.50
N HIS A 8 9.02 -38.14 46.94
CA HIS A 8 9.67 -36.85 46.77
C HIS A 8 10.33 -36.68 45.38
N LEU A 9 10.85 -37.76 44.78
CA LEU A 9 11.42 -37.67 43.43
C LEU A 9 10.35 -37.51 42.35
N LEU A 10 9.17 -38.11 42.52
CA LEU A 10 8.07 -37.94 41.56
C LEU A 10 7.42 -36.53 41.58
N ARG A 11 7.47 -35.85 42.74
CA ARG A 11 6.95 -34.48 42.87
C ARG A 11 7.87 -33.42 42.27
N GLN A 12 9.17 -33.66 42.21
CA GLN A 12 10.13 -32.73 41.60
C GLN A 12 10.16 -32.84 40.06
N PHE A 13 9.80 -33.98 39.49
CA PHE A 13 9.70 -34.14 38.04
C PHE A 13 8.39 -33.59 37.46
N VAL A 14 7.33 -33.45 38.25
CA VAL A 14 6.05 -32.84 37.80
C VAL A 14 6.08 -31.30 37.87
N LEU A 15 6.97 -30.72 38.72
CA LEU A 15 7.12 -29.25 38.77
C LEU A 15 8.10 -28.69 37.73
N ALA A 16 8.94 -29.54 37.12
CA ALA A 16 9.86 -29.09 36.06
C ALA A 16 9.27 -29.16 34.65
N ALA A 17 8.11 -29.81 34.49
CA ALA A 17 7.42 -29.95 33.19
C ALA A 17 6.36 -28.89 32.92
N SER A 18 6.09 -28.01 33.88
CA SER A 18 4.98 -27.01 33.74
C SER A 18 5.44 -25.56 33.59
N VAL A 19 6.73 -25.30 33.34
CA VAL A 19 7.24 -23.91 33.10
C VAL A 19 7.91 -23.78 31.71
N ALA A 20 7.72 -24.74 30.84
CA ALA A 20 7.82 -24.46 29.39
C ALA A 20 6.51 -23.81 28.90
N CYS A 21 6.10 -22.73 29.56
CA CYS A 21 5.08 -21.85 29.04
C CYS A 21 5.71 -21.21 27.81
N LEU A 22 5.33 -21.71 26.65
CA LEU A 22 5.57 -21.16 25.34
C LEU A 22 5.31 -19.64 25.39
N LEU A 23 6.36 -18.86 25.53
CA LEU A 23 6.39 -17.51 25.00
C LEU A 23 6.30 -17.67 23.47
N VAL A 24 5.10 -17.98 22.96
CA VAL A 24 4.74 -17.65 21.60
C VAL A 24 4.71 -16.13 21.62
N SER A 25 5.87 -15.52 21.40
CA SER A 25 5.95 -14.16 20.92
C SER A 25 5.13 -14.19 19.64
N SER A 26 3.87 -13.75 19.72
CA SER A 26 3.14 -13.36 18.54
C SER A 26 4.01 -12.26 17.92
N ALA A 27 4.84 -12.61 16.96
CA ALA A 27 5.43 -11.60 16.10
C ALA A 27 4.23 -10.85 15.54
N ILE A 28 4.03 -9.62 16.02
CA ILE A 28 3.03 -8.74 15.44
C ILE A 28 3.48 -8.60 13.99
N ALA A 29 2.71 -9.17 13.08
CA ALA A 29 3.02 -9.07 11.66
C ALA A 29 3.00 -7.59 11.27
N ALA A 30 3.91 -7.19 10.39
CA ALA A 30 3.93 -5.83 9.87
C ALA A 30 2.56 -5.47 9.30
N GLU A 31 2.06 -4.29 9.65
CA GLU A 31 0.75 -3.80 9.19
C GLU A 31 0.91 -3.08 7.84
N LYS A 32 -0.05 -3.28 6.95
CA LYS A 32 -0.06 -2.72 5.60
C LYS A 32 -0.74 -1.36 5.60
N PHE A 33 0.04 -0.30 5.45
CA PHE A 33 -0.44 1.06 5.27
C PHE A 33 -0.41 1.46 3.80
N SER A 34 -1.45 2.15 3.34
CA SER A 34 -1.51 2.77 2.01
C SER A 34 -1.15 4.25 2.11
N VAL A 35 -0.33 4.74 1.18
CA VAL A 35 0.00 6.19 1.11
C VAL A 35 -1.28 6.97 0.81
N ASP A 36 -1.56 7.96 1.65
CA ASP A 36 -2.62 8.94 1.48
C ASP A 36 -2.08 10.06 0.57
N ALA A 37 -2.36 9.97 -0.73
CA ALA A 37 -1.82 10.90 -1.72
C ALA A 37 -2.35 12.33 -1.54
N ASP A 38 -3.56 12.50 -1.02
CA ASP A 38 -4.18 13.82 -0.80
C ASP A 38 -3.48 14.59 0.33
N HIS A 39 -2.89 13.89 1.30
CA HIS A 39 -2.17 14.47 2.44
C HIS A 39 -0.65 14.24 2.36
N SER A 40 -0.14 13.84 1.20
CA SER A 40 1.29 13.61 0.95
C SER A 40 1.84 14.53 -0.12
N LYS A 41 3.17 14.70 -0.13
CA LYS A 41 3.91 15.47 -1.12
C LYS A 41 5.08 14.66 -1.65
N VAL A 42 5.17 14.56 -2.98
CA VAL A 42 6.36 14.11 -3.70
C VAL A 42 6.88 15.31 -4.47
N GLY A 43 7.73 16.11 -3.82
CA GLY A 43 8.24 17.37 -4.31
C GLY A 43 9.71 17.32 -4.70
N PHE A 44 10.13 18.29 -5.52
CA PHE A 44 11.50 18.50 -5.88
C PHE A 44 11.79 19.97 -6.14
N SER A 45 13.07 20.35 -6.04
CA SER A 45 13.55 21.63 -6.57
C SER A 45 14.86 21.47 -7.34
N VAL A 46 15.10 22.38 -8.27
CA VAL A 46 16.31 22.42 -9.10
C VAL A 46 16.70 23.85 -9.40
N THR A 47 18.02 24.14 -9.34
CA THR A 47 18.54 25.44 -9.73
C THR A 47 18.67 25.55 -11.26
N LEU A 48 18.10 26.59 -11.83
CA LEU A 48 18.18 26.94 -13.24
C LEU A 48 19.10 28.16 -13.43
N ILE A 49 20.07 28.05 -14.34
CA ILE A 49 21.01 29.10 -14.70
C ILE A 49 21.79 29.66 -13.47
N GLY A 50 21.97 28.85 -12.45
CA GLY A 50 22.67 29.20 -11.22
C GLY A 50 22.01 30.20 -10.30
N VAL A 51 20.81 30.72 -10.64
CA VAL A 51 20.15 31.82 -9.92
C VAL A 51 18.65 31.59 -9.62
N THR A 52 17.96 30.80 -10.42
CA THR A 52 16.50 30.59 -10.26
C THR A 52 16.26 29.20 -9.71
N GLU A 53 15.56 29.13 -8.60
CA GLU A 53 15.05 27.86 -8.09
C GLU A 53 13.70 27.55 -8.73
N VAL A 54 13.59 26.39 -9.33
CA VAL A 54 12.36 25.85 -9.90
C VAL A 54 11.87 24.72 -9.01
N GLU A 55 10.72 24.92 -8.40
CA GLU A 55 10.03 23.88 -7.65
C GLU A 55 9.05 23.11 -8.52
N GLY A 56 8.82 21.88 -8.17
CA GLY A 56 7.82 21.02 -8.78
C GLY A 56 7.38 19.89 -7.87
N ARG A 57 6.36 19.18 -8.31
CA ARG A 57 5.84 17.99 -7.63
C ARG A 57 5.27 17.02 -8.64
N PHE A 58 5.14 15.77 -8.22
CA PHE A 58 4.28 14.80 -8.88
C PHE A 58 2.94 14.74 -8.15
N SER A 59 1.83 14.76 -8.91
CA SER A 59 0.47 14.82 -8.35
C SER A 59 -0.27 13.48 -8.39
N ASP A 60 0.29 12.47 -9.06
CA ASP A 60 -0.29 11.12 -9.15
C ASP A 60 0.77 10.10 -8.75
N PHE A 61 0.62 9.56 -7.56
CA PHE A 61 1.48 8.55 -6.98
C PHE A 61 0.70 7.67 -6.01
N SER A 62 1.22 6.48 -5.79
CA SER A 62 0.73 5.54 -4.79
C SER A 62 1.91 4.90 -4.06
N GLY A 63 1.64 4.34 -2.91
CA GLY A 63 2.65 3.61 -2.16
C GLY A 63 2.03 2.72 -1.10
N THR A 64 2.80 1.72 -0.72
CA THR A 64 2.44 0.78 0.36
C THR A 64 3.61 0.66 1.31
N ILE A 65 3.31 0.69 2.60
CA ILE A 65 4.28 0.57 3.67
C ILE A 65 3.87 -0.63 4.52
N MET A 66 4.74 -1.63 4.59
CA MET A 66 4.64 -2.65 5.62
C MET A 66 5.32 -2.11 6.87
N TYR A 67 4.53 -1.73 7.87
CA TYR A 67 5.01 -1.05 9.07
C TYR A 67 5.09 -2.04 10.23
N ASP A 68 6.29 -2.31 10.71
CA ASP A 68 6.54 -3.08 11.94
C ASP A 68 6.77 -2.09 13.09
N GLU A 69 5.76 -1.93 13.94
CA GLU A 69 5.81 -0.99 15.07
C GLU A 69 6.85 -1.38 16.13
N ALA A 70 7.09 -2.68 16.29
CA ALA A 70 8.05 -3.20 17.25
C ALA A 70 9.51 -3.03 16.81
N ASP A 71 9.75 -3.09 15.48
CA ASP A 71 11.07 -2.97 14.90
C ASP A 71 11.00 -2.34 13.50
N LEU A 72 11.15 -1.03 13.43
CA LEU A 72 11.08 -0.28 12.19
C LEU A 72 12.07 -0.73 11.11
N THR A 73 13.16 -1.43 11.50
CA THR A 73 14.13 -1.98 10.52
C THR A 73 13.55 -3.14 9.70
N LYS A 74 12.44 -3.72 10.16
CA LYS A 74 11.67 -4.74 9.43
C LYS A 74 10.56 -4.16 8.56
N SER A 75 10.35 -2.85 8.66
CA SER A 75 9.40 -2.15 7.80
C SER A 75 9.93 -2.07 6.36
N SER A 76 9.02 -1.83 5.42
CA SER A 76 9.39 -1.72 4.02
C SER A 76 8.44 -0.80 3.25
N VAL A 77 8.92 -0.26 2.13
CA VAL A 77 8.21 0.73 1.32
C VAL A 77 8.31 0.37 -0.16
N THR A 78 7.17 0.38 -0.83
CA THR A 78 7.07 0.41 -2.29
C THR A 78 6.29 1.65 -2.70
N ALA A 79 6.82 2.42 -3.66
CA ALA A 79 6.15 3.59 -4.21
C ALA A 79 6.20 3.60 -5.74
N ILE A 80 5.10 4.02 -6.34
CA ILE A 80 4.93 4.19 -7.77
C ILE A 80 4.46 5.62 -8.02
N ILE A 81 5.16 6.33 -8.91
CA ILE A 81 4.85 7.72 -9.26
C ILE A 81 4.61 7.76 -10.78
N LYS A 82 3.51 8.35 -11.22
CA LYS A 82 3.24 8.53 -12.65
C LYS A 82 4.11 9.68 -13.20
N SER A 83 5.01 9.37 -14.13
CA SER A 83 5.94 10.36 -14.70
C SER A 83 5.21 11.53 -15.35
N ALA A 84 4.06 11.28 -15.99
CA ALA A 84 3.23 12.30 -16.62
C ALA A 84 2.52 13.24 -15.63
N SER A 85 2.54 12.96 -14.32
CA SER A 85 1.91 13.79 -13.29
C SER A 85 2.77 14.95 -12.80
N ILE A 86 3.95 15.14 -13.40
CA ILE A 86 4.87 16.24 -13.07
C ILE A 86 4.17 17.59 -13.28
N ASN A 87 4.29 18.45 -12.28
CA ASN A 87 3.69 19.79 -12.25
C ASN A 87 4.65 20.77 -11.58
N THR A 88 5.09 21.77 -12.34
CA THR A 88 5.98 22.84 -11.89
C THR A 88 5.30 24.22 -11.90
N GLY A 89 3.96 24.23 -12.05
CA GLY A 89 3.18 25.47 -12.19
C GLY A 89 3.29 26.14 -13.57
N SER A 90 3.99 25.53 -14.53
CA SER A 90 4.12 26.02 -15.91
C SER A 90 3.81 24.90 -16.89
N SER A 91 2.65 24.99 -17.56
CA SER A 91 2.21 23.96 -18.52
C SER A 91 3.19 23.79 -19.69
N PHE A 92 3.87 24.86 -20.09
CA PHE A 92 4.90 24.81 -21.13
C PHE A 92 6.11 23.97 -20.67
N ARG A 93 6.64 24.25 -19.48
CA ARG A 93 7.76 23.49 -18.90
C ARG A 93 7.35 22.04 -18.60
N ASP A 94 6.14 21.81 -18.09
CA ASP A 94 5.65 20.48 -17.79
C ASP A 94 5.54 19.62 -19.06
N LYS A 95 5.16 20.21 -20.20
CA LYS A 95 5.16 19.53 -21.49
C LYS A 95 6.56 19.07 -21.89
N ASP A 96 7.57 19.96 -21.74
CA ASP A 96 8.96 19.62 -22.05
C ASP A 96 9.51 18.52 -21.12
N LEU A 97 9.21 18.62 -19.82
CA LEU A 97 9.65 17.62 -18.84
C LEU A 97 9.07 16.23 -19.09
N LYS A 98 7.85 16.14 -19.65
CA LYS A 98 7.26 14.84 -20.05
C LYS A 98 7.88 14.25 -21.30
N ALA A 99 8.58 15.05 -22.11
CA ALA A 99 9.16 14.62 -23.37
C ALA A 99 10.47 13.81 -23.21
N ALA A 100 10.91 13.19 -24.31
CA ALA A 100 12.06 12.28 -24.41
C ALA A 100 13.39 12.79 -23.82
N PRO A 101 13.81 14.08 -23.93
CA PRO A 101 15.05 14.53 -23.30
C PRO A 101 15.02 14.51 -21.78
N PHE A 102 13.83 14.47 -21.16
CA PHE A 102 13.64 14.42 -19.73
C PHE A 102 13.05 13.07 -19.30
N PHE A 103 11.79 13.02 -18.85
CA PHE A 103 11.21 11.79 -18.30
C PHE A 103 10.78 10.81 -19.38
N ASP A 104 10.47 11.26 -20.61
CA ASP A 104 9.94 10.40 -21.69
C ASP A 104 8.73 9.58 -21.19
N ALA A 105 7.74 10.30 -20.66
CA ALA A 105 6.64 9.72 -19.87
C ALA A 105 5.76 8.74 -20.68
N ASP A 106 5.71 8.89 -22.00
CA ASP A 106 4.98 7.96 -22.87
C ASP A 106 5.66 6.59 -22.93
N LYS A 107 7.00 6.58 -22.92
CA LYS A 107 7.80 5.35 -22.93
C LYS A 107 8.03 4.80 -21.52
N PHE A 108 8.21 5.68 -20.56
CA PHE A 108 8.50 5.36 -19.16
C PHE A 108 7.41 5.96 -18.24
N PRO A 109 6.21 5.38 -18.21
CA PRO A 109 5.06 5.99 -17.54
C PRO A 109 5.17 6.06 -16.03
N THR A 110 6.14 5.33 -15.42
CA THR A 110 6.28 5.29 -13.96
C THR A 110 7.72 5.46 -13.49
N ILE A 111 7.89 6.19 -12.39
CA ILE A 111 9.05 6.16 -11.51
C ILE A 111 8.71 5.18 -10.39
N ARG A 112 9.66 4.31 -10.01
CA ARG A 112 9.45 3.27 -9.01
C ARG A 112 10.51 3.35 -7.92
N PHE A 113 10.08 3.15 -6.68
CA PHE A 113 10.98 2.99 -5.56
C PHE A 113 10.60 1.74 -4.78
N GLN A 114 11.60 0.95 -4.41
CA GLN A 114 11.44 -0.22 -3.56
C GLN A 114 12.55 -0.24 -2.51
N SER A 115 12.20 -0.16 -1.24
CA SER A 115 13.20 -0.26 -0.18
C SER A 115 13.80 -1.66 -0.12
N THR A 116 15.10 -1.74 0.13
CA THR A 116 15.84 -3.00 0.35
C THR A 116 16.18 -3.20 1.82
N ALA A 117 16.36 -2.09 2.56
CA ALA A 117 16.64 -2.12 3.99
C ALA A 117 16.25 -0.81 4.65
N ILE A 118 15.97 -0.86 5.95
CA ILE A 118 15.86 0.31 6.83
C ILE A 118 16.82 0.09 7.99
N HIS A 119 17.70 1.05 8.23
CA HIS A 119 18.71 0.99 9.27
C HIS A 119 18.55 2.14 10.25
N LYS A 120 18.75 1.87 11.53
CA LYS A 120 18.82 2.91 12.55
C LYS A 120 20.15 3.66 12.45
N GLN A 121 20.11 5.00 12.45
CA GLN A 121 21.27 5.87 12.42
C GLN A 121 21.13 6.93 13.52
N GLY A 122 21.75 6.71 14.68
CA GLY A 122 21.55 7.55 15.86
C GLY A 122 20.10 7.46 16.36
N ASN A 123 19.41 8.59 16.39
CA ASN A 123 17.97 8.67 16.74
C ASN A 123 17.05 8.54 15.52
N ASP A 124 17.58 8.63 14.32
CA ASP A 124 16.84 8.60 13.06
C ASP A 124 17.02 7.26 12.34
N TYR A 125 16.44 7.15 11.16
CA TYR A 125 16.54 5.99 10.31
C TYR A 125 16.98 6.40 8.91
N VAL A 126 17.65 5.49 8.21
CA VAL A 126 17.97 5.62 6.79
C VAL A 126 17.38 4.44 6.05
N MET A 127 16.61 4.73 5.04
CA MET A 127 16.05 3.74 4.12
C MET A 127 16.96 3.63 2.90
N THR A 128 17.45 2.43 2.62
CA THR A 128 18.14 2.09 1.37
C THR A 128 17.12 1.43 0.44
N GLY A 129 17.19 1.76 -0.85
CA GLY A 129 16.26 1.18 -1.81
C GLY A 129 16.65 1.43 -3.25
N LEU A 130 16.02 0.68 -4.15
CA LEU A 130 16.20 0.79 -5.58
C LEU A 130 15.22 1.81 -6.14
N LEU A 131 15.75 2.93 -6.64
CA LEU A 131 15.00 3.94 -7.38
C LEU A 131 15.18 3.69 -8.88
N THR A 132 14.07 3.57 -9.60
CA THR A 132 14.05 3.43 -11.05
C THR A 132 13.41 4.66 -11.67
N ILE A 133 14.12 5.39 -12.48
CA ILE A 133 13.62 6.50 -13.30
C ILE A 133 13.95 6.16 -14.76
N ARG A 134 12.94 6.21 -15.63
CA ARG A 134 13.01 5.69 -17.00
C ARG A 134 13.37 4.20 -16.97
N ASP A 135 14.47 3.81 -17.62
CA ASP A 135 15.03 2.46 -17.67
C ASP A 135 16.27 2.26 -16.78
N VAL A 136 16.61 3.27 -15.95
CA VAL A 136 17.78 3.22 -15.08
C VAL A 136 17.38 3.01 -13.64
N SER A 137 17.91 1.95 -13.03
CA SER A 137 17.72 1.64 -11.61
C SER A 137 19.01 1.86 -10.84
N LYS A 138 18.93 2.60 -9.73
CA LYS A 138 20.08 2.83 -8.83
C LYS A 138 19.65 2.68 -7.39
N GLU A 139 20.55 2.14 -6.57
CA GLU A 139 20.41 2.16 -5.14
C GLU A 139 20.61 3.58 -4.62
N ILE A 140 19.69 4.03 -3.78
CA ILE A 140 19.75 5.32 -3.10
C ILE A 140 19.56 5.14 -1.60
N GLN A 141 20.01 6.15 -0.84
CA GLN A 141 19.74 6.27 0.58
C GLN A 141 18.83 7.48 0.83
N ALA A 142 17.77 7.27 1.57
CA ALA A 142 16.77 8.28 1.91
C ALA A 142 16.67 8.36 3.45
N PRO A 143 17.05 9.48 4.07
CA PRO A 143 16.82 9.71 5.49
C PRO A 143 15.33 9.63 5.80
N LEU A 144 14.96 8.98 6.91
CA LEU A 144 13.60 8.91 7.40
C LEU A 144 13.47 9.65 8.72
N VAL A 145 12.73 10.75 8.70
CA VAL A 145 12.38 11.51 9.90
C VAL A 145 10.90 11.29 10.22
N TRP A 146 10.64 10.53 11.26
CA TRP A 146 9.26 10.25 11.67
C TRP A 146 8.63 11.51 12.28
N ARG A 147 7.59 12.04 11.62
CA ARG A 147 6.73 13.09 12.19
C ARG A 147 5.73 12.51 13.16
N GLN A 148 5.23 11.33 12.84
CA GLN A 148 4.25 10.62 13.65
C GLN A 148 4.41 9.11 13.46
N HIS A 149 4.66 8.40 14.55
CA HIS A 149 4.47 6.95 14.63
C HIS A 149 2.99 6.62 14.62
N LYS A 150 2.64 5.33 14.60
CA LYS A 150 1.26 4.89 14.54
C LYS A 150 0.38 5.59 15.57
N MET A 151 -0.69 6.18 15.09
CA MET A 151 -1.75 6.80 15.89
C MET A 151 -3.11 6.57 15.23
N ASN A 152 -4.17 6.71 16.01
CA ASN A 152 -5.52 6.77 15.45
C ASN A 152 -5.96 8.23 15.33
N ASP A 153 -6.46 8.62 14.17
CA ASP A 153 -7.10 9.93 13.99
C ASP A 153 -8.51 9.96 14.61
N PRO A 154 -9.19 11.12 14.67
CA PRO A 154 -10.54 11.22 15.24
C PRO A 154 -11.57 10.30 14.57
N TRP A 155 -11.32 9.87 13.34
CA TRP A 155 -12.17 8.94 12.59
C TRP A 155 -11.72 7.48 12.75
N LYS A 156 -10.76 7.22 13.65
CA LYS A 156 -10.20 5.89 13.93
C LYS A 156 -9.46 5.24 12.75
N ASN A 157 -9.03 6.01 11.75
CA ASN A 157 -8.05 5.51 10.82
C ASN A 157 -6.71 5.40 11.55
N SER A 158 -5.97 4.31 11.35
CA SER A 158 -4.58 4.25 11.82
C SER A 158 -3.70 5.02 10.85
N ARG A 159 -2.88 5.95 11.36
CA ARG A 159 -2.00 6.80 10.54
C ARG A 159 -0.55 6.75 11.00
N ILE A 160 0.35 6.87 10.03
CA ILE A 160 1.79 7.10 10.22
C ILE A 160 2.21 8.26 9.32
N ALA A 161 3.27 8.99 9.70
CA ALA A 161 3.78 10.06 8.86
C ALA A 161 5.30 10.22 9.03
N PHE A 162 6.00 10.47 7.91
CA PHE A 162 7.43 10.73 7.89
C PHE A 162 7.81 11.71 6.78
N ASP A 163 8.96 12.34 6.95
CA ASP A 163 9.58 13.20 5.95
C ASP A 163 10.89 12.57 5.48
N SER A 164 11.28 12.89 4.26
CA SER A 164 12.59 12.54 3.72
C SER A 164 13.09 13.64 2.81
N HIS A 165 14.34 14.08 3.03
CA HIS A 165 15.02 15.05 2.21
C HIS A 165 16.32 14.45 1.70
N LEU A 166 16.48 14.40 0.38
CA LEU A 166 17.68 13.83 -0.24
C LEU A 166 18.02 14.55 -1.54
N LYS A 167 19.26 14.37 -1.98
CA LYS A 167 19.76 14.92 -3.25
C LYS A 167 20.00 13.80 -4.24
N LEU A 168 19.55 13.99 -5.47
CA LEU A 168 19.77 13.07 -6.57
C LEU A 168 20.49 13.78 -7.72
N ASN A 169 21.36 13.07 -8.43
CA ASN A 169 21.87 13.56 -9.70
C ASN A 169 20.96 13.07 -10.83
N ARG A 170 20.28 14.01 -11.52
CA ARG A 170 19.35 13.69 -12.61
C ARG A 170 20.00 12.94 -13.77
N LYS A 171 21.28 13.24 -14.07
CA LYS A 171 22.01 12.60 -15.16
C LYS A 171 22.29 11.12 -14.90
N ASP A 172 22.36 10.74 -13.63
CA ASP A 172 22.51 9.35 -13.22
C ASP A 172 21.36 8.45 -13.70
N PHE A 173 20.22 9.04 -13.98
CA PHE A 173 19.03 8.37 -14.48
C PHE A 173 18.71 8.72 -15.95
N GLY A 174 19.65 9.34 -16.66
CA GLY A 174 19.44 9.72 -18.05
C GLY A 174 18.47 10.88 -18.27
N VAL A 175 18.10 11.62 -17.21
CA VAL A 175 17.25 12.81 -17.29
C VAL A 175 18.15 14.03 -17.60
N THR A 176 18.49 14.20 -18.87
CA THR A 176 19.49 15.18 -19.28
C THR A 176 18.91 16.51 -19.78
N GLY A 177 17.75 16.48 -20.41
CA GLY A 177 17.19 17.61 -21.13
C GLY A 177 17.87 17.87 -22.50
N PRO A 178 17.37 18.84 -23.29
CA PRO A 178 17.98 19.24 -24.56
C PRO A 178 19.42 19.74 -24.36
N LYS A 179 20.29 19.53 -25.34
CA LYS A 179 21.73 19.91 -25.25
C LYS A 179 21.93 21.35 -24.85
N PHE A 180 21.14 22.28 -25.39
CA PHE A 180 21.30 23.72 -25.10
C PHE A 180 20.89 24.12 -23.67
N TRP A 181 20.04 23.30 -22.99
CA TRP A 181 19.64 23.52 -21.60
C TRP A 181 20.50 22.73 -20.60
N ASN A 182 21.27 21.75 -21.09
CA ASN A 182 21.96 20.81 -20.21
C ASN A 182 22.96 21.48 -19.25
N GLU A 183 23.58 22.60 -19.69
CA GLU A 183 24.50 23.41 -18.85
C GLU A 183 23.75 24.42 -17.97
N GLY A 184 22.50 24.74 -18.32
CA GLY A 184 21.70 25.70 -17.57
C GLY A 184 20.88 25.09 -16.44
N ILE A 185 20.73 23.76 -16.40
CA ILE A 185 19.98 23.06 -15.35
C ILE A 185 20.97 22.35 -14.44
N ALA A 186 20.92 22.62 -13.13
CA ALA A 186 21.77 21.93 -12.16
C ALA A 186 21.59 20.40 -12.26
N ASP A 187 22.69 19.67 -12.09
CA ASP A 187 22.68 18.22 -12.14
C ASP A 187 22.05 17.63 -10.88
N THR A 188 22.21 18.32 -9.76
CA THR A 188 21.64 17.94 -8.46
C THR A 188 20.22 18.45 -8.33
N ILE A 189 19.31 17.57 -8.00
CA ILE A 189 17.92 17.83 -7.68
C ILE A 189 17.72 17.59 -6.19
N ASP A 190 17.12 18.55 -5.50
CA ASP A 190 16.66 18.38 -4.12
C ASP A 190 15.29 17.73 -4.11
N ILE A 191 15.12 16.64 -3.37
CA ILE A 191 13.88 15.90 -3.24
C ILE A 191 13.29 16.15 -1.85
N ASP A 192 12.01 16.56 -1.79
CA ASP A 192 11.26 16.84 -0.58
C ASP A 192 10.03 15.94 -0.51
N LEU A 193 10.10 14.92 0.33
CA LEU A 193 9.01 13.97 0.57
C LEU A 193 8.36 14.26 1.92
N ARG A 194 7.04 14.40 1.92
CA ARG A 194 6.21 14.43 3.13
C ARG A 194 5.12 13.41 2.96
N ILE A 195 5.25 12.31 3.65
CA ILE A 195 4.39 11.14 3.42
C ILE A 195 3.51 10.91 4.64
N THR A 196 2.23 10.80 4.40
CA THR A 196 1.22 10.28 5.31
C THR A 196 0.69 8.98 4.73
N ALA A 197 0.56 7.95 5.55
CA ALA A 197 -0.03 6.70 5.13
C ALA A 197 -1.04 6.22 6.18
N GLU A 198 -2.04 5.47 5.73
CA GLU A 198 -3.16 5.07 6.59
C GLU A 198 -3.63 3.64 6.36
N ILE A 199 -4.23 3.08 7.41
CA ILE A 199 -5.17 1.96 7.32
C ILE A 199 -6.55 2.57 7.57
N PRO A 200 -7.44 2.58 6.55
CA PRO A 200 -8.74 3.22 6.67
C PRO A 200 -9.64 2.51 7.67
N ASN A 201 -10.44 3.28 8.41
CA ASN A 201 -11.57 2.74 9.15
C ASN A 201 -12.76 2.57 8.20
N PHE A 202 -12.91 1.38 7.63
CA PHE A 202 -13.98 1.10 6.68
C PHE A 202 -15.40 1.22 7.26
N ASP A 203 -15.56 1.20 8.60
CA ASP A 203 -16.90 1.40 9.22
C ASP A 203 -17.48 2.79 8.92
N LEU A 204 -16.62 3.79 8.73
CA LEU A 204 -17.03 5.14 8.37
C LEU A 204 -17.31 5.31 6.87
N TRP A 205 -16.85 4.38 6.06
CA TRP A 205 -17.09 4.44 4.62
C TRP A 205 -18.55 4.15 4.34
N GLY A 206 -19.21 5.11 3.74
CA GLY A 206 -20.55 4.91 3.19
C GLY A 206 -20.54 4.07 1.93
N PHE A 207 -21.71 3.86 1.40
CA PHE A 207 -21.91 3.25 0.10
C PHE A 207 -22.49 4.30 -0.86
N PRO A 208 -21.68 5.27 -1.33
CA PRO A 208 -22.20 6.35 -2.17
C PRO A 208 -22.74 5.78 -3.48
N ALA A 209 -23.85 6.35 -3.93
CA ALA A 209 -24.41 6.11 -5.23
C ALA A 209 -24.86 7.45 -5.85
N PRO A 210 -24.76 7.62 -7.17
CA PRO A 210 -25.22 8.83 -7.82
C PRO A 210 -26.74 8.99 -7.66
N GLU A 211 -27.21 10.22 -7.86
CA GLU A 211 -28.63 10.52 -7.79
C GLU A 211 -29.44 9.59 -8.72
N GLY A 212 -30.56 9.11 -8.24
CA GLY A 212 -31.45 8.17 -8.97
C GLY A 212 -31.02 6.70 -8.89
N LYS A 213 -29.86 6.37 -8.28
CA LYS A 213 -29.44 4.98 -8.05
C LYS A 213 -29.31 4.63 -6.57
N LYS A 214 -29.60 3.38 -6.23
CA LYS A 214 -29.36 2.81 -4.90
C LYS A 214 -27.98 2.16 -4.86
N SER A 215 -27.37 2.08 -3.68
CA SER A 215 -26.14 1.33 -3.50
C SER A 215 -26.43 -0.16 -3.37
N ILE A 216 -25.81 -0.96 -4.23
CA ILE A 216 -25.86 -2.43 -4.08
C ILE A 216 -25.03 -2.87 -2.87
N GLY A 217 -23.93 -2.18 -2.58
CA GLY A 217 -23.08 -2.46 -1.41
C GLY A 217 -23.83 -2.28 -0.10
N ALA A 218 -24.60 -1.18 0.05
CA ALA A 218 -25.44 -0.96 1.23
C ALA A 218 -26.44 -2.09 1.41
N LEU A 219 -27.16 -2.42 0.33
CA LEU A 219 -28.18 -3.46 0.35
C LEU A 219 -27.61 -4.81 0.84
N VAL A 220 -26.53 -5.29 0.20
CA VAL A 220 -25.98 -6.60 0.56
C VAL A 220 -25.28 -6.60 1.90
N TYR A 221 -24.67 -5.48 2.33
CA TYR A 221 -24.06 -5.38 3.65
C TYR A 221 -25.14 -5.48 4.75
N GLU A 222 -26.23 -4.71 4.63
CA GLU A 222 -27.35 -4.78 5.58
C GLU A 222 -27.98 -6.18 5.62
N THR A 223 -28.20 -6.81 4.45
CA THR A 223 -28.76 -8.16 4.37
C THR A 223 -27.81 -9.18 5.01
N THR A 224 -26.48 -9.04 4.81
CA THR A 224 -25.50 -9.90 5.48
C THR A 224 -25.60 -9.81 7.00
N GLN A 225 -25.84 -8.61 7.55
CA GLN A 225 -25.98 -8.41 9.00
C GLN A 225 -27.28 -8.97 9.56
N LYS A 226 -28.37 -8.93 8.78
CA LYS A 226 -29.72 -9.30 9.24
C LYS A 226 -30.09 -10.76 8.95
N GLU A 227 -29.71 -11.24 7.77
CA GLU A 227 -30.22 -12.50 7.19
C GLU A 227 -29.09 -13.48 6.82
N GLY A 228 -27.83 -13.00 6.88
CA GLY A 228 -26.65 -13.80 6.59
C GLY A 228 -26.18 -13.71 5.13
N LEU A 229 -25.05 -14.38 4.88
CA LEU A 229 -24.31 -14.31 3.62
C LEU A 229 -25.12 -14.81 2.42
N ASP A 230 -25.76 -16.00 2.55
CA ASP A 230 -26.47 -16.63 1.44
C ASP A 230 -27.62 -15.76 0.92
N ALA A 231 -28.36 -15.14 1.83
CA ALA A 231 -29.43 -14.20 1.49
C ALA A 231 -28.88 -12.98 0.74
N ALA A 232 -27.76 -12.41 1.20
CA ALA A 232 -27.14 -11.27 0.57
C ALA A 232 -26.59 -11.58 -0.85
N LEU A 233 -25.96 -12.74 -1.03
CA LEU A 233 -25.46 -13.17 -2.35
C LEU A 233 -26.63 -13.42 -3.32
N LYS A 234 -27.71 -14.02 -2.85
CA LYS A 234 -28.92 -14.19 -3.65
C LYS A 234 -29.51 -12.84 -4.04
N GLN A 235 -29.66 -11.93 -3.09
CA GLN A 235 -30.19 -10.59 -3.32
C GLN A 235 -29.35 -9.79 -4.32
N TYR A 236 -28.00 -9.91 -4.28
CA TYR A 236 -27.12 -9.31 -5.29
C TYR A 236 -27.46 -9.79 -6.69
N LYS A 237 -27.57 -11.12 -6.86
CA LYS A 237 -27.87 -11.74 -8.17
C LYS A 237 -29.25 -11.33 -8.68
N GLU A 238 -30.25 -11.34 -7.83
CA GLU A 238 -31.61 -10.89 -8.16
C GLU A 238 -31.66 -9.41 -8.55
N ALA A 239 -30.97 -8.54 -7.80
CA ALA A 239 -30.89 -7.11 -8.11
C ALA A 239 -30.19 -6.88 -9.45
N LYS A 240 -29.09 -7.60 -9.73
CA LYS A 240 -28.33 -7.49 -10.99
C LYS A 240 -29.15 -7.95 -12.19
N GLN A 241 -29.95 -9.00 -12.03
CA GLN A 241 -30.78 -9.56 -13.09
C GLN A 241 -32.06 -8.74 -13.36
N ASN A 242 -32.75 -8.33 -12.29
CA ASN A 242 -34.11 -7.81 -12.40
C ASN A 242 -34.18 -6.27 -12.31
N GLN A 243 -33.14 -5.61 -11.73
CA GLN A 243 -33.11 -4.18 -11.46
C GLN A 243 -31.73 -3.54 -11.74
N PRO A 244 -31.10 -3.82 -12.90
CA PRO A 244 -29.73 -3.37 -13.17
C PRO A 244 -29.59 -1.85 -13.16
N ASP A 245 -30.64 -1.12 -13.54
CA ASP A 245 -30.62 0.34 -13.59
C ASP A 245 -30.95 1.02 -12.25
N ALA A 246 -31.59 0.30 -11.32
CA ALA A 246 -31.96 0.83 -10.01
C ALA A 246 -30.78 0.90 -9.05
N PHE A 247 -29.74 0.10 -9.27
CA PHE A 247 -28.57 0.02 -8.40
C PHE A 247 -27.28 0.44 -9.09
N LEU A 248 -26.33 0.94 -8.30
CA LEU A 248 -24.94 1.13 -8.74
C LEU A 248 -24.21 -0.19 -8.58
N PHE A 249 -23.89 -0.83 -9.71
CA PHE A 249 -22.97 -1.96 -9.76
C PHE A 249 -21.58 -1.47 -10.17
N ALA A 250 -20.65 -1.38 -9.20
CA ALA A 250 -19.27 -0.98 -9.40
C ALA A 250 -18.35 -1.77 -8.47
N PRO A 251 -17.07 -2.00 -8.86
CA PRO A 251 -16.11 -2.77 -8.05
C PRO A 251 -15.98 -2.25 -6.62
N GLY A 252 -15.99 -0.92 -6.44
CA GLY A 252 -15.90 -0.28 -5.12
C GLY A 252 -17.03 -0.64 -4.16
N GLN A 253 -18.22 -0.97 -4.66
CA GLN A 253 -19.36 -1.32 -3.82
C GLN A 253 -19.10 -2.61 -3.03
N LEU A 254 -18.74 -3.69 -3.71
CA LEU A 254 -18.40 -4.96 -3.07
C LEU A 254 -17.06 -4.91 -2.33
N ASN A 255 -16.13 -4.07 -2.80
CA ASN A 255 -14.85 -3.88 -2.13
C ASN A 255 -15.03 -3.34 -0.70
N VAL A 256 -15.84 -2.29 -0.53
CA VAL A 256 -16.15 -1.74 0.78
C VAL A 256 -16.86 -2.77 1.67
N VAL A 257 -17.79 -3.57 1.12
CA VAL A 257 -18.46 -4.67 1.87
C VAL A 257 -17.42 -5.65 2.41
N GLY A 258 -16.51 -6.12 1.53
CA GLY A 258 -15.49 -7.08 1.91
C GLY A 258 -14.55 -6.54 2.99
N HIS A 259 -14.06 -5.30 2.85
CA HIS A 259 -13.18 -4.69 3.85
C HIS A 259 -13.86 -4.43 5.19
N LYS A 260 -15.13 -3.99 5.21
CA LYS A 260 -15.91 -3.89 6.46
C LYS A 260 -16.00 -5.24 7.17
N LEU A 261 -16.27 -6.31 6.43
CA LEU A 261 -16.35 -7.66 6.98
C LEU A 261 -15.00 -8.15 7.50
N LEU A 262 -13.88 -7.89 6.78
CA LEU A 262 -12.54 -8.20 7.24
C LEU A 262 -12.21 -7.48 8.55
N GLN A 263 -12.53 -6.19 8.66
CA GLN A 263 -12.28 -5.37 9.84
C GLN A 263 -13.01 -5.92 11.08
N HIS A 264 -14.15 -6.57 10.88
CA HIS A 264 -14.91 -7.25 11.93
C HIS A 264 -14.55 -8.73 12.10
N GLY A 265 -13.49 -9.22 11.48
CA GLY A 265 -13.03 -10.60 11.58
C GLY A 265 -13.93 -11.62 10.87
N LYS A 266 -14.90 -11.16 10.05
CA LYS A 266 -15.79 -12.01 9.25
C LYS A 266 -15.10 -12.41 7.94
N ILE A 267 -13.97 -13.14 8.06
CA ILE A 267 -13.06 -13.41 6.93
C ILE A 267 -13.74 -14.26 5.85
N LYS A 268 -14.55 -15.24 6.24
CA LYS A 268 -15.23 -16.14 5.29
C LYS A 268 -16.24 -15.39 4.44
N GLU A 269 -17.04 -14.55 5.07
CA GLU A 269 -18.02 -13.71 4.39
C GLU A 269 -17.33 -12.70 3.46
N ALA A 270 -16.25 -12.08 3.91
CA ALA A 270 -15.46 -11.15 3.12
C ALA A 270 -14.91 -11.84 1.85
N LEU A 271 -14.36 -13.05 1.97
CA LEU A 271 -13.86 -13.84 0.85
C LEU A 271 -14.94 -14.05 -0.23
N GLU A 272 -16.16 -14.37 0.16
CA GLU A 272 -17.25 -14.60 -0.82
C GLU A 272 -17.61 -13.31 -1.56
N PHE A 273 -17.63 -12.15 -0.88
CA PHE A 273 -17.87 -10.88 -1.56
C PHE A 273 -16.71 -10.46 -2.48
N PHE A 274 -15.47 -10.70 -2.08
CA PHE A 274 -14.33 -10.44 -2.97
C PHE A 274 -14.28 -11.39 -4.17
N LYS A 275 -14.64 -12.68 -4.01
CA LYS A 275 -14.79 -13.61 -5.12
C LYS A 275 -15.89 -13.15 -6.09
N LEU A 276 -17.03 -12.74 -5.57
CA LEU A 276 -18.12 -12.18 -6.36
C LEU A 276 -17.68 -10.90 -7.10
N ASN A 277 -16.83 -10.10 -6.47
CA ASN A 277 -16.27 -8.89 -7.09
C ASN A 277 -15.34 -9.25 -8.26
N VAL A 278 -14.46 -10.23 -8.09
CA VAL A 278 -13.60 -10.76 -9.16
C VAL A 278 -14.43 -11.35 -10.30
N GLU A 279 -15.47 -12.14 -10.00
CA GLU A 279 -16.38 -12.69 -11.02
C GLU A 279 -17.09 -11.58 -11.81
N SER A 280 -17.46 -10.49 -11.13
CA SER A 280 -18.18 -9.37 -11.74
C SER A 280 -17.29 -8.43 -12.54
N TYR A 281 -16.00 -8.31 -12.19
CA TYR A 281 -15.05 -7.34 -12.75
C TYR A 281 -13.66 -7.96 -12.98
N PRO A 282 -13.56 -9.01 -13.83
CA PRO A 282 -12.33 -9.78 -13.98
C PRO A 282 -11.16 -9.02 -14.64
N ASP A 283 -11.42 -7.83 -15.18
CA ASP A 283 -10.44 -6.93 -15.82
C ASP A 283 -9.86 -5.88 -14.88
N LYS A 284 -10.26 -5.84 -13.62
CA LYS A 284 -9.82 -4.85 -12.64
C LYS A 284 -8.76 -5.41 -11.70
N ALA A 285 -7.55 -4.84 -11.73
CA ALA A 285 -6.44 -5.24 -10.86
C ALA A 285 -6.79 -5.17 -9.36
N THR A 286 -7.49 -4.12 -8.95
CA THR A 286 -7.84 -3.86 -7.55
C THR A 286 -8.73 -4.93 -6.92
N VAL A 287 -9.57 -5.62 -7.69
CA VAL A 287 -10.44 -6.68 -7.12
C VAL A 287 -9.64 -7.93 -6.76
N TYR A 288 -8.58 -8.22 -7.53
CA TYR A 288 -7.67 -9.33 -7.22
C TYR A 288 -6.75 -8.98 -6.04
N ASP A 289 -6.31 -7.73 -5.93
CA ASP A 289 -5.51 -7.26 -4.79
C ASP A 289 -6.30 -7.45 -3.49
N SER A 290 -7.53 -6.96 -3.42
CA SER A 290 -8.41 -7.12 -2.26
C SER A 290 -8.74 -8.58 -1.94
N LEU A 291 -8.93 -9.43 -2.96
CA LEU A 291 -9.12 -10.88 -2.75
C LEU A 291 -7.83 -11.52 -2.21
N GLY A 292 -6.66 -11.06 -2.68
CA GLY A 292 -5.36 -11.49 -2.15
C GLY A 292 -5.21 -11.15 -0.66
N ASP A 293 -5.57 -9.93 -0.25
CA ASP A 293 -5.56 -9.50 1.16
C ASP A 293 -6.50 -10.37 2.02
N ALA A 294 -7.67 -10.71 1.50
CA ALA A 294 -8.61 -11.57 2.22
C ALA A 294 -8.11 -13.02 2.39
N TYR A 295 -7.46 -13.59 1.37
CA TYR A 295 -6.80 -14.88 1.48
C TYR A 295 -5.64 -14.85 2.46
N LEU A 296 -4.86 -13.75 2.46
CA LEU A 296 -3.77 -13.57 3.42
C LEU A 296 -4.31 -13.52 4.85
N ALA A 297 -5.39 -12.77 5.10
CA ALA A 297 -6.08 -12.73 6.38
C ALA A 297 -6.64 -14.11 6.81
N ASN A 298 -7.02 -14.94 5.83
CA ASN A 298 -7.46 -16.33 6.07
C ASN A 298 -6.29 -17.31 6.28
N GLY A 299 -5.04 -16.87 6.15
CA GLY A 299 -3.84 -17.70 6.26
C GLY A 299 -3.48 -18.50 4.99
N ASP A 300 -4.22 -18.33 3.90
CA ASP A 300 -3.99 -19.01 2.62
C ASP A 300 -3.02 -18.22 1.75
N LYS A 301 -1.72 -18.38 2.04
CA LYS A 301 -0.64 -17.66 1.33
C LYS A 301 -0.55 -18.04 -0.15
N GLU A 302 -0.93 -19.24 -0.53
CA GLU A 302 -0.88 -19.70 -1.92
C GLU A 302 -1.91 -18.93 -2.76
N GLN A 303 -3.17 -18.92 -2.32
CA GLN A 303 -4.22 -18.17 -3.01
C GLN A 303 -3.97 -16.66 -2.97
N ALA A 304 -3.44 -16.13 -1.86
CA ALA A 304 -3.03 -14.72 -1.78
C ALA A 304 -2.00 -14.39 -2.86
N THR A 305 -0.90 -15.18 -2.95
CA THR A 305 0.14 -15.02 -3.96
C THR A 305 -0.41 -15.06 -5.38
N LYS A 306 -1.31 -16.00 -5.68
CA LYS A 306 -1.94 -16.14 -6.99
C LYS A 306 -2.74 -14.88 -7.36
N ASN A 307 -3.52 -14.36 -6.44
CA ASN A 307 -4.34 -13.18 -6.69
C ASN A 307 -3.51 -11.90 -6.81
N PHE A 308 -2.48 -11.70 -5.98
CA PHE A 308 -1.55 -10.57 -6.14
C PHE A 308 -0.81 -10.61 -7.49
N LYS A 309 -0.35 -11.79 -7.93
CA LYS A 309 0.24 -11.93 -9.28
C LYS A 309 -0.75 -11.58 -10.36
N LYS A 310 -2.02 -12.01 -10.24
CA LYS A 310 -3.07 -11.65 -11.19
C LYS A 310 -3.35 -10.15 -11.22
N SER A 311 -3.33 -9.50 -10.06
CA SER A 311 -3.41 -8.04 -9.96
C SER A 311 -2.29 -7.36 -10.75
N LEU A 312 -1.03 -7.84 -10.63
CA LEU A 312 0.12 -7.28 -11.36
C LEU A 312 0.11 -7.59 -12.87
N GLU A 313 -0.49 -8.68 -13.30
CA GLU A 313 -0.71 -8.94 -14.73
C GLU A 313 -1.63 -7.89 -15.36
N LEU A 314 -2.61 -7.40 -14.60
CA LEU A 314 -3.59 -6.40 -15.05
C LEU A 314 -3.08 -4.97 -14.86
N ASP A 315 -2.37 -4.71 -13.79
CA ASP A 315 -1.70 -3.42 -13.50
C ASP A 315 -0.34 -3.66 -12.86
N GLY A 316 0.71 -3.72 -13.65
CA GLY A 316 2.10 -3.87 -13.18
C GLY A 316 2.61 -2.74 -12.31
N SER A 317 1.80 -1.69 -12.05
CA SER A 317 2.09 -0.57 -11.16
C SER A 317 1.30 -0.61 -9.84
N ASN A 318 0.61 -1.72 -9.53
CA ASN A 318 -0.08 -1.85 -8.25
C ASN A 318 0.92 -2.02 -7.10
N ALA A 319 1.25 -0.91 -6.42
CA ALA A 319 2.20 -0.88 -5.30
C ALA A 319 1.79 -1.82 -4.15
N SER A 320 0.49 -1.97 -3.91
CA SER A 320 -0.08 -2.86 -2.89
C SER A 320 0.26 -4.32 -3.17
N ALA A 321 0.00 -4.79 -4.39
CA ALA A 321 0.30 -6.16 -4.79
C ALA A 321 1.81 -6.46 -4.82
N ILE A 322 2.64 -5.50 -5.30
CA ILE A 322 4.11 -5.61 -5.28
C ILE A 322 4.59 -5.85 -3.84
N GLU A 323 4.17 -4.99 -2.92
CA GLU A 323 4.63 -5.06 -1.52
C GLU A 323 4.11 -6.32 -0.81
N SER A 324 2.86 -6.72 -1.08
CA SER A 324 2.29 -7.95 -0.53
C SER A 324 3.06 -9.20 -0.99
N LEU A 325 3.41 -9.31 -2.26
CA LEU A 325 4.24 -10.42 -2.77
C LEU A 325 5.64 -10.43 -2.16
N ARG A 326 6.25 -9.26 -1.98
CA ARG A 326 7.54 -9.13 -1.34
C ARG A 326 7.50 -9.61 0.12
N SER A 327 6.49 -9.21 0.87
CA SER A 327 6.30 -9.65 2.27
C SER A 327 6.09 -11.16 2.40
N LEU A 328 5.54 -11.81 1.36
CA LEU A 328 5.38 -13.26 1.27
C LEU A 328 6.65 -14.00 0.82
N GLY A 329 7.73 -13.29 0.46
CA GLY A 329 8.98 -13.88 -0.04
C GLY A 329 8.86 -14.49 -1.44
N THR A 330 7.91 -14.00 -2.25
CA THR A 330 7.58 -14.54 -3.59
C THR A 330 7.73 -13.48 -4.70
N GLY A 331 8.26 -12.30 -4.35
CA GLY A 331 8.47 -11.16 -5.26
C GLY A 331 9.86 -11.13 -5.88
#